data_e3f853c478ed95533eba7d1252afe9dd
#
_entry.id   e3f853c478ed95533eba7d1252afe9dd
#
_cell.length_a   1.000
_cell.length_b   1.000
_cell.length_c   1.000
_cell.angle_alpha   90.00
_cell.angle_beta   90.00
_cell.angle_gamma   90.00
#
_symmetry.space_group_name_H-M   'P 1'
#
loop_
_entity.id
_entity.type
_entity.pdbx_description
1 polymer ?
#
loop_
_entity_poly.entity_id
_entity_poly.type
_entity_poly.pdbx_seq_one_letter_code
_entity_poly.pdbx_strand_id
1 'polypeptide(L)'
;MFSHNLYKYIFAYSYKGTKPANMPRPSRKRGKQVKKRGISNEQVCVATALDRQRNLIIELLCTGRMTSDELKKLYNNRIGEDSILCTDSHKSYMQFAEDMELEHKRIKRGKHKEDIYHIQHINSLHSSLKRWMNRFNGVATKYLGNYMKWFKWIDTFSAEKESIQIKSFMLHSHIPYSYTKIKEFKNRMPIFV
;
A
#
# COMPACT_ATOMS: atom_id res chain seq x y z
N MET A 1 19.40 -14.78 -5.16
CA MET A 1 18.42 -14.23 -6.12
C MET A 1 17.14 -13.89 -5.36
N PHE A 2 16.81 -12.61 -5.23
CA PHE A 2 15.66 -12.15 -4.47
C PHE A 2 14.47 -12.03 -5.41
N SER A 3 13.28 -12.49 -5.01
CA SER A 3 12.08 -12.29 -5.80
C SER A 3 11.10 -11.43 -5.01
N HIS A 4 10.59 -10.38 -5.66
CA HIS A 4 9.62 -9.44 -5.09
C HIS A 4 8.27 -9.59 -5.79
N ASN A 5 7.23 -9.76 -5.00
CA ASN A 5 5.85 -9.70 -5.47
C ASN A 5 5.37 -8.25 -5.37
N LEU A 6 5.20 -7.57 -6.52
CA LEU A 6 4.65 -6.23 -6.56
C LEU A 6 3.17 -6.28 -6.92
N TYR A 7 2.38 -5.53 -6.15
CA TYR A 7 0.95 -5.43 -6.39
C TYR A 7 0.41 -4.08 -5.94
N LYS A 8 -0.84 -3.79 -6.28
CA LYS A 8 -1.53 -2.59 -5.82
C LYS A 8 -2.83 -2.93 -5.13
N TYR A 9 -3.17 -2.18 -4.11
CA TYR A 9 -4.49 -2.18 -3.49
C TYR A 9 -5.16 -0.83 -3.70
N ILE A 10 -6.45 -0.84 -4.01
CA ILE A 10 -7.19 0.37 -4.34
C ILE A 10 -8.20 0.67 -3.24
N PHE A 11 -8.08 1.84 -2.64
CA PHE A 11 -9.06 2.38 -1.70
C PHE A 11 -9.87 3.50 -2.35
N ALA A 12 -11.14 3.65 -1.96
CA ALA A 12 -11.89 4.84 -2.31
C ALA A 12 -11.33 6.06 -1.54
N TYR A 13 -11.18 7.20 -2.22
CA TYR A 13 -10.77 8.43 -1.56
C TYR A 13 -11.83 8.87 -0.55
N SER A 14 -11.43 9.06 0.70
CA SER A 14 -12.32 9.30 1.84
C SER A 14 -12.02 10.62 2.51
N TYR A 15 -13.10 11.40 2.72
CA TYR A 15 -13.12 12.65 3.48
C TYR A 15 -13.70 12.45 4.88
N LYS A 16 -13.64 11.24 5.46
CA LYS A 16 -14.20 10.93 6.77
C LYS A 16 -13.74 11.94 7.82
N GLY A 17 -14.68 12.43 8.63
CA GLY A 17 -14.41 13.44 9.66
C GLY A 17 -14.33 14.88 9.16
N THR A 18 -14.48 15.12 7.85
CA THR A 18 -14.60 16.49 7.31
C THR A 18 -16.05 16.94 7.40
N LYS A 19 -16.29 18.20 7.83
CA LYS A 19 -17.64 18.79 7.87
C LYS A 19 -18.21 18.87 6.45
N PRO A 20 -19.53 18.64 6.25
CA PRO A 20 -20.15 18.67 4.93
C PRO A 20 -19.87 19.95 4.12
N ALA A 21 -19.88 21.12 4.78
CA ALA A 21 -19.57 22.40 4.15
C ALA A 21 -18.13 22.49 3.56
N ASN A 22 -17.19 21.71 4.07
CA ASN A 22 -15.77 21.70 3.66
C ASN A 22 -15.44 20.51 2.74
N MET A 23 -16.44 19.77 2.28
CA MET A 23 -16.22 18.63 1.40
C MET A 23 -16.31 19.04 -0.07
N PRO A 24 -15.37 18.60 -0.93
CA PRO A 24 -15.41 18.91 -2.37
C PRO A 24 -16.53 18.16 -3.11
N ARG A 25 -17.27 17.30 -2.43
CA ARG A 25 -18.39 16.53 -2.97
C ARG A 25 -19.36 16.12 -1.86
N PRO A 26 -20.63 15.82 -2.17
CA PRO A 26 -21.57 15.26 -1.20
C PRO A 26 -21.07 13.96 -0.57
N SER A 27 -21.45 13.74 0.68
CA SER A 27 -21.15 12.49 1.39
C SER A 27 -21.69 11.28 0.64
N ARG A 28 -20.91 10.23 0.53
CA ARG A 28 -21.36 8.96 -0.04
C ARG A 28 -22.17 8.21 1.01
N LYS A 29 -23.31 7.69 0.62
CA LYS A 29 -24.05 6.72 1.44
C LYS A 29 -23.29 5.37 1.41
N ARG A 30 -23.42 4.59 2.48
CA ARG A 30 -22.83 3.25 2.60
C ARG A 30 -23.16 2.40 1.36
N GLY A 31 -22.15 1.77 0.75
CA GLY A 31 -22.29 0.92 -0.45
C GLY A 31 -22.34 1.66 -1.79
N LYS A 32 -22.36 3.01 -1.84
CA LYS A 32 -22.25 3.73 -3.11
C LYS A 32 -20.85 3.64 -3.67
N GLN A 33 -20.77 3.10 -4.89
CA GLN A 33 -19.52 3.00 -5.65
C GLN A 33 -19.03 4.37 -6.15
N VAL A 34 -17.79 4.41 -6.57
CA VAL A 34 -17.17 5.53 -7.29
C VAL A 34 -17.98 5.81 -8.56
N LYS A 35 -18.23 7.09 -8.88
CA LYS A 35 -19.08 7.48 -10.03
C LYS A 35 -18.47 7.05 -11.37
N LYS A 36 -17.14 7.10 -11.49
CA LYS A 36 -16.44 6.76 -12.73
C LYS A 36 -16.10 5.26 -12.77
N ARG A 37 -16.36 4.63 -13.91
CA ARG A 37 -16.03 3.22 -14.16
C ARG A 37 -14.51 3.04 -14.23
N GLY A 38 -14.00 2.00 -13.59
CA GLY A 38 -12.57 1.70 -13.54
C GLY A 38 -11.82 2.50 -12.44
N ILE A 39 -10.49 2.55 -12.55
CA ILE A 39 -9.63 3.29 -11.61
C ILE A 39 -9.63 4.78 -11.97
N SER A 40 -10.06 5.63 -11.06
CA SER A 40 -10.17 7.07 -11.24
C SER A 40 -9.52 7.83 -10.08
N ASN A 41 -9.33 9.15 -10.22
CA ASN A 41 -8.78 10.02 -9.17
C ASN A 41 -9.62 10.06 -7.88
N GLU A 42 -10.82 9.46 -7.89
CA GLU A 42 -11.61 9.24 -6.67
C GLU A 42 -11.12 8.03 -5.85
N GLN A 43 -10.05 7.39 -6.26
CA GLN A 43 -9.45 6.22 -5.62
C GLN A 43 -7.97 6.48 -5.33
N VAL A 44 -7.50 5.88 -4.26
CA VAL A 44 -6.10 5.92 -3.83
C VAL A 44 -5.45 4.59 -4.16
N CYS A 45 -4.34 4.65 -4.86
CA CYS A 45 -3.49 3.51 -5.14
C CYS A 45 -2.47 3.35 -4.00
N VAL A 46 -2.52 2.20 -3.33
CA VAL A 46 -1.52 1.77 -2.35
C VAL A 46 -0.65 0.72 -3.03
N ALA A 47 0.62 1.03 -3.17
CA ALA A 47 1.60 0.08 -3.69
C ALA A 47 2.07 -0.85 -2.57
N THR A 48 2.21 -2.12 -2.89
CA THR A 48 2.72 -3.14 -1.98
C THR A 48 3.80 -3.96 -2.68
N ALA A 49 4.89 -4.22 -1.98
CA ALA A 49 5.88 -5.21 -2.39
C ALA A 49 6.19 -6.14 -1.22
N LEU A 50 6.28 -7.41 -1.50
CA LEU A 50 6.59 -8.44 -0.53
C LEU A 50 7.65 -9.37 -1.11
N ASP A 51 8.78 -9.52 -0.41
CA ASP A 51 9.81 -10.47 -0.79
C ASP A 51 9.58 -11.85 -0.13
N ARG A 52 10.45 -12.81 -0.44
CA ARG A 52 10.42 -14.15 0.15
C ARG A 52 10.80 -14.18 1.63
N GLN A 53 11.51 -13.16 2.12
CA GLN A 53 11.89 -13.00 3.52
C GLN A 53 10.80 -12.28 4.32
N ARG A 54 9.64 -11.98 3.70
CA ARG A 54 8.52 -11.22 4.25
C ARG A 54 8.82 -9.74 4.52
N ASN A 55 9.84 -9.16 3.90
CA ASN A 55 10.01 -7.72 3.95
C ASN A 55 8.88 -7.05 3.16
N LEU A 56 8.09 -6.25 3.84
CA LEU A 56 6.92 -5.59 3.30
C LEU A 56 7.20 -4.09 3.03
N ILE A 57 6.98 -3.66 1.81
CA ILE A 57 6.79 -2.25 1.46
C ILE A 57 5.30 -2.02 1.24
N ILE A 58 4.73 -1.02 1.90
CA ILE A 58 3.33 -0.63 1.75
C ILE A 58 3.21 0.88 1.90
N GLU A 59 2.94 1.58 0.80
CA GLU A 59 2.94 3.05 0.74
C GLU A 59 1.79 3.57 -0.14
N LEU A 60 1.32 4.79 0.16
CA LEU A 60 0.40 5.51 -0.71
C LEU A 60 1.18 6.02 -1.92
N LEU A 61 0.83 5.53 -3.10
CA LEU A 61 1.55 5.85 -4.32
C LEU A 61 0.97 7.10 -5.01
N CYS A 62 -0.33 7.06 -5.35
CA CYS A 62 -0.99 8.12 -6.10
C CYS A 62 -2.51 8.07 -5.95
N THR A 63 -3.20 9.02 -6.57
CA THR A 63 -4.64 8.96 -6.82
C THR A 63 -4.88 8.50 -8.26
N GLY A 64 -5.75 7.52 -8.44
CA GLY A 64 -6.07 6.98 -9.77
C GLY A 64 -5.12 5.86 -10.20
N ARG A 65 -4.75 5.88 -11.46
CA ARG A 65 -3.87 4.86 -12.07
C ARG A 65 -2.42 5.18 -11.79
N MET A 66 -1.69 4.20 -11.31
CA MET A 66 -0.24 4.30 -11.15
C MET A 66 0.48 4.34 -12.49
N THR A 67 1.58 5.06 -12.52
CA THR A 67 2.54 5.15 -13.63
C THR A 67 3.84 4.41 -13.33
N SER A 68 4.67 4.19 -14.33
CA SER A 68 6.03 3.63 -14.15
C SER A 68 6.91 4.58 -13.32
N ASP A 69 6.82 5.89 -13.56
CA ASP A 69 7.63 6.89 -12.85
C ASP A 69 7.32 6.94 -11.34
N GLU A 70 6.04 6.78 -10.96
CA GLU A 70 5.65 6.69 -9.55
C GLU A 70 6.21 5.40 -8.91
N LEU A 71 6.22 4.29 -9.64
CA LEU A 71 6.84 3.04 -9.18
C LEU A 71 8.35 3.21 -9.02
N LYS A 72 9.03 3.87 -9.96
CA LYS A 72 10.47 4.17 -9.86
C LYS A 72 10.77 4.99 -8.62
N LYS A 73 10.04 6.08 -8.36
CA LYS A 73 10.22 6.91 -7.16
C LYS A 73 10.09 6.10 -5.87
N LEU A 74 9.11 5.17 -5.83
CA LEU A 74 8.89 4.34 -4.64
C LEU A 74 9.97 3.28 -4.45
N TYR A 75 10.33 2.58 -5.52
CA TYR A 75 11.16 1.37 -5.42
C TYR A 75 12.63 1.59 -5.74
N ASN A 76 13.03 2.77 -6.22
CA ASN A 76 14.42 3.12 -6.44
C ASN A 76 15.22 2.91 -5.13
N ASN A 77 16.34 2.22 -5.21
CA ASN A 77 17.20 1.81 -4.08
C ASN A 77 16.51 0.90 -3.03
N ARG A 78 15.30 0.38 -3.28
CA ARG A 78 14.60 -0.55 -2.38
C ARG A 78 14.48 -1.96 -2.95
N ILE A 79 14.68 -2.11 -4.25
CA ILE A 79 14.71 -3.38 -4.96
C ILE A 79 16.10 -3.49 -5.58
N GLY A 80 16.81 -4.57 -5.29
CA GLY A 80 18.15 -4.81 -5.84
C GLY A 80 18.09 -5.12 -7.34
N GLU A 81 19.15 -4.77 -8.07
CA GLU A 81 19.27 -4.95 -9.52
C GLU A 81 19.14 -6.43 -9.95
N ASP A 82 19.60 -7.37 -9.12
CA ASP A 82 19.48 -8.82 -9.37
C ASP A 82 18.12 -9.41 -8.96
N SER A 83 17.10 -8.59 -8.74
CA SER A 83 15.80 -9.05 -8.27
C SER A 83 14.90 -9.49 -9.41
N ILE A 84 14.09 -10.53 -9.15
CA ILE A 84 13.02 -10.97 -10.04
C ILE A 84 11.72 -10.35 -9.58
N LEU A 85 11.03 -9.64 -10.47
CA LEU A 85 9.71 -9.09 -10.19
C LEU A 85 8.62 -10.09 -10.56
N CYS A 86 7.74 -10.39 -9.62
CA CYS A 86 6.52 -11.17 -9.86
C CYS A 86 5.30 -10.25 -9.73
N THR A 87 4.58 -10.02 -10.81
CA THR A 87 3.44 -9.08 -10.81
C THR A 87 2.26 -9.62 -11.62
N ASP A 88 1.11 -8.91 -11.51
CA ASP A 88 0.05 -9.07 -12.49
C ASP A 88 0.48 -8.44 -13.84
N SER A 89 -0.30 -8.66 -14.90
CA SER A 89 0.01 -8.18 -16.25
C SER A 89 -0.34 -6.70 -16.48
N HIS A 90 -0.24 -5.84 -15.44
CA HIS A 90 -0.53 -4.42 -15.61
C HIS A 90 0.62 -3.69 -16.31
N LYS A 91 0.28 -2.84 -17.29
CA LYS A 91 1.27 -2.16 -18.15
C LYS A 91 2.34 -1.36 -17.39
N SER A 92 1.98 -0.69 -16.30
CA SER A 92 2.94 0.10 -15.51
C SER A 92 4.04 -0.75 -14.87
N TYR A 93 3.74 -2.01 -14.50
CA TYR A 93 4.78 -2.92 -14.00
C TYR A 93 5.71 -3.41 -15.11
N MET A 94 5.17 -3.61 -16.32
CA MET A 94 5.99 -4.00 -17.46
C MET A 94 7.00 -2.92 -17.80
N GLN A 95 6.53 -1.67 -17.93
CA GLN A 95 7.38 -0.53 -18.20
C GLN A 95 8.39 -0.30 -17.07
N PHE A 96 7.96 -0.42 -15.80
CA PHE A 96 8.85 -0.30 -14.64
C PHE A 96 9.97 -1.35 -14.67
N ALA A 97 9.63 -2.61 -14.96
CA ALA A 97 10.63 -3.69 -15.02
C ALA A 97 11.64 -3.47 -16.15
N GLU A 98 11.17 -3.03 -17.33
CA GLU A 98 12.00 -2.69 -18.46
C GLU A 98 12.93 -1.51 -18.15
N ASP A 99 12.39 -0.43 -17.60
CA ASP A 99 13.12 0.77 -17.24
C ASP A 99 14.19 0.55 -16.14
N MET A 100 14.00 -0.46 -15.29
CA MET A 100 14.92 -0.83 -14.21
C MET A 100 15.79 -2.05 -14.56
N GLU A 101 15.70 -2.55 -15.78
CA GLU A 101 16.42 -3.72 -16.29
C GLU A 101 16.25 -4.99 -15.43
N LEU A 102 15.05 -5.16 -14.82
CA LEU A 102 14.74 -6.25 -13.90
C LEU A 102 14.09 -7.44 -14.63
N GLU A 103 14.45 -8.66 -14.24
CA GLU A 103 13.75 -9.86 -14.72
C GLU A 103 12.29 -9.83 -14.26
N HIS A 104 11.33 -9.94 -15.20
CA HIS A 104 9.91 -9.80 -14.93
C HIS A 104 9.12 -11.08 -15.23
N LYS A 105 8.59 -11.72 -14.19
CA LYS A 105 7.66 -12.86 -14.26
C LYS A 105 6.23 -12.35 -14.13
N ARG A 106 5.48 -12.40 -15.24
CA ARG A 106 4.09 -11.92 -15.31
C ARG A 106 3.11 -13.06 -15.04
N ILE A 107 2.41 -13.01 -13.94
CA ILE A 107 1.38 -13.98 -13.61
C ILE A 107 0.07 -13.57 -14.31
N LYS A 108 -0.35 -14.34 -15.31
CA LYS A 108 -1.57 -14.07 -16.09
C LYS A 108 -2.82 -14.18 -15.19
N ARG A 109 -3.83 -13.35 -15.49
CA ARG A 109 -5.11 -13.38 -14.81
C ARG A 109 -5.73 -14.79 -14.85
N GLY A 110 -6.20 -15.27 -13.70
CA GLY A 110 -6.75 -16.62 -13.55
C GLY A 110 -5.71 -17.70 -13.24
N LYS A 111 -4.42 -17.39 -13.35
CA LYS A 111 -3.34 -18.23 -12.82
C LYS A 111 -2.81 -17.59 -11.53
N HIS A 112 -2.43 -18.41 -10.54
CA HIS A 112 -1.85 -17.93 -9.29
C HIS A 112 -0.35 -18.19 -9.19
N LYS A 113 0.18 -18.95 -10.13
CA LYS A 113 1.61 -19.30 -10.20
C LYS A 113 2.06 -19.48 -11.64
N GLU A 114 3.35 -19.30 -11.85
CA GLU A 114 4.10 -19.67 -13.04
C GLU A 114 5.40 -20.27 -12.57
N ASP A 115 5.55 -21.60 -12.72
CA ASP A 115 6.64 -22.40 -12.15
C ASP A 115 6.72 -22.26 -10.61
N ILE A 116 7.87 -21.84 -10.07
CA ILE A 116 8.10 -21.57 -8.64
C ILE A 116 7.60 -20.18 -8.19
N TYR A 117 7.21 -19.32 -9.15
CA TYR A 117 6.78 -17.97 -8.90
C TYR A 117 5.27 -17.90 -8.70
N HIS A 118 4.83 -17.26 -7.64
CA HIS A 118 3.41 -17.13 -7.33
C HIS A 118 3.10 -15.83 -6.59
N ILE A 119 1.86 -15.36 -6.75
CA ILE A 119 1.35 -14.13 -6.10
C ILE A 119 0.44 -14.42 -4.90
N GLN A 120 0.42 -15.66 -4.40
CA GLN A 120 -0.48 -16.07 -3.31
C GLN A 120 -0.18 -15.31 -2.01
N HIS A 121 1.09 -15.12 -1.66
CA HIS A 121 1.47 -14.41 -0.43
C HIS A 121 1.00 -12.95 -0.44
N ILE A 122 1.16 -12.24 -1.55
CA ILE A 122 0.69 -10.86 -1.65
C ILE A 122 -0.84 -10.77 -1.69
N ASN A 123 -1.53 -11.75 -2.28
CA ASN A 123 -2.99 -11.84 -2.24
C ASN A 123 -3.50 -12.11 -0.81
N SER A 124 -2.82 -12.97 -0.06
CA SER A 124 -3.11 -13.22 1.36
C SER A 124 -2.91 -11.95 2.20
N LEU A 125 -1.80 -11.23 1.97
CA LEU A 125 -1.53 -9.94 2.59
C LEU A 125 -2.65 -8.94 2.34
N HIS A 126 -3.11 -8.81 1.09
CA HIS A 126 -4.21 -7.90 0.73
C HIS A 126 -5.54 -8.31 1.38
N SER A 127 -5.80 -9.61 1.50
CA SER A 127 -6.98 -10.11 2.22
C SER A 127 -6.92 -9.77 3.70
N SER A 128 -5.75 -9.88 4.32
CA SER A 128 -5.51 -9.50 5.71
C SER A 128 -5.62 -7.99 5.91
N LEU A 129 -5.04 -7.19 5.02
CA LEU A 129 -5.17 -5.73 5.01
C LEU A 129 -6.64 -5.31 4.92
N LYS A 130 -7.41 -5.91 4.02
CA LYS A 130 -8.84 -5.63 3.86
C LYS A 130 -9.62 -5.93 5.14
N ARG A 131 -9.42 -7.10 5.75
CA ARG A 131 -10.08 -7.48 7.01
C ARG A 131 -9.71 -6.51 8.13
N TRP A 132 -8.45 -6.15 8.25
CA TRP A 132 -7.96 -5.23 9.26
C TRP A 132 -8.57 -3.83 9.07
N MET A 133 -8.57 -3.29 7.85
CA MET A 133 -9.15 -1.99 7.54
C MET A 133 -10.67 -1.92 7.77
N ASN A 134 -11.39 -3.01 7.60
CA ASN A 134 -12.84 -3.05 7.83
C ASN A 134 -13.23 -2.72 9.28
N ARG A 135 -12.34 -2.98 10.25
CA ARG A 135 -12.58 -2.67 11.68
C ARG A 135 -12.79 -1.17 11.93
N PHE A 136 -12.23 -0.32 11.10
CA PHE A 136 -12.26 1.14 11.28
C PHE A 136 -13.49 1.80 10.64
N ASN A 137 -14.34 1.03 9.94
CA ASN A 137 -15.51 1.57 9.22
C ASN A 137 -15.18 2.78 8.33
N GLY A 138 -14.07 2.71 7.63
CA GLY A 138 -13.50 3.76 6.80
C GLY A 138 -12.51 4.65 7.54
N VAL A 139 -11.53 5.16 6.80
CA VAL A 139 -10.45 6.04 7.27
C VAL A 139 -10.33 7.21 6.31
N ALA A 140 -10.13 8.42 6.84
CA ALA A 140 -9.84 9.57 5.98
C ALA A 140 -8.53 9.35 5.23
N THR A 141 -8.50 9.66 3.94
CA THR A 141 -7.31 9.43 3.10
C THR A 141 -6.06 10.11 3.65
N LYS A 142 -6.19 11.29 4.26
CA LYS A 142 -5.07 12.00 4.89
C LYS A 142 -4.38 11.23 6.03
N TYR A 143 -5.05 10.23 6.61
CA TYR A 143 -4.48 9.36 7.65
C TYR A 143 -4.13 7.97 7.13
N LEU A 144 -4.51 7.64 5.91
CA LEU A 144 -4.37 6.28 5.37
C LEU A 144 -2.93 5.77 5.43
N GLY A 145 -1.93 6.65 5.14
CA GLY A 145 -0.52 6.29 5.25
C GLY A 145 -0.09 5.82 6.64
N ASN A 146 -0.64 6.45 7.70
CA ASN A 146 -0.36 6.00 9.08
C ASN A 146 -0.93 4.61 9.34
N TYR A 147 -2.15 4.34 8.81
CA TYR A 147 -2.75 3.02 8.93
C TYR A 147 -1.95 1.98 8.15
N MET A 148 -1.40 2.31 6.99
CA MET A 148 -0.51 1.39 6.25
C MET A 148 0.76 1.07 7.05
N LYS A 149 1.39 2.07 7.65
CA LYS A 149 2.57 1.88 8.52
C LYS A 149 2.23 1.05 9.77
N TRP A 150 1.07 1.29 10.37
CA TRP A 150 0.61 0.49 11.50
C TRP A 150 0.33 -0.96 11.10
N PHE A 151 -0.34 -1.19 9.96
CA PHE A 151 -0.55 -2.54 9.44
C PHE A 151 0.78 -3.25 9.16
N LYS A 152 1.74 -2.57 8.52
CA LYS A 152 3.08 -3.10 8.29
C LYS A 152 3.74 -3.55 9.60
N TRP A 153 3.68 -2.72 10.63
CA TRP A 153 4.24 -3.05 11.93
C TRP A 153 3.59 -4.31 12.53
N ILE A 154 2.25 -4.38 12.52
CA ILE A 154 1.51 -5.56 13.00
C ILE A 154 1.93 -6.80 12.21
N ASP A 155 1.97 -6.74 10.88
CA ASP A 155 2.34 -7.89 10.02
C ASP A 155 3.78 -8.35 10.31
N THR A 156 4.71 -7.42 10.47
CA THR A 156 6.13 -7.70 10.75
C THR A 156 6.31 -8.43 12.08
N PHE A 157 5.60 -8.01 13.12
CA PHE A 157 5.77 -8.56 14.48
C PHE A 157 4.69 -9.57 14.88
N SER A 158 3.81 -9.99 13.96
CA SER A 158 2.67 -10.88 14.25
C SER A 158 3.06 -12.25 14.80
N ALA A 159 4.25 -12.75 14.46
CA ALA A 159 4.77 -14.04 14.93
C ALA A 159 5.55 -13.95 16.24
N GLU A 160 5.83 -12.74 16.71
CA GLU A 160 6.64 -12.52 17.90
C GLU A 160 5.79 -12.63 19.18
N LYS A 161 6.44 -12.96 20.29
CA LYS A 161 5.81 -12.94 21.62
C LYS A 161 5.36 -11.53 21.98
N GLU A 162 4.25 -11.40 22.69
CA GLU A 162 3.68 -10.11 23.09
C GLU A 162 4.70 -9.17 23.79
N SER A 163 5.55 -9.72 24.65
CA SER A 163 6.61 -8.96 25.32
C SER A 163 7.62 -8.35 24.34
N ILE A 164 7.95 -9.05 23.25
CA ILE A 164 8.84 -8.56 22.19
C ILE A 164 8.10 -7.50 21.36
N GLN A 165 6.83 -7.71 21.06
CA GLN A 165 6.00 -6.72 20.35
C GLN A 165 5.93 -5.40 21.13
N ILE A 166 5.65 -5.44 22.42
CA ILE A 166 5.60 -4.26 23.30
C ILE A 166 6.96 -3.55 23.32
N LYS A 167 8.06 -4.28 23.56
CA LYS A 167 9.41 -3.73 23.57
C LYS A 167 9.76 -3.06 22.22
N SER A 168 9.47 -3.73 21.10
CA SER A 168 9.72 -3.20 19.77
C SER A 168 8.89 -1.95 19.49
N PHE A 169 7.62 -1.92 19.92
CA PHE A 169 6.77 -0.75 19.80
C PHE A 169 7.35 0.45 20.57
N MET A 170 7.76 0.25 21.81
CA MET A 170 8.37 1.30 22.64
C MET A 170 9.66 1.83 22.02
N LEU A 171 10.56 0.95 21.57
CA LEU A 171 11.79 1.36 20.90
C LEU A 171 11.52 2.19 19.64
N HIS A 172 10.68 1.69 18.73
CA HIS A 172 10.37 2.40 17.49
C HIS A 172 9.60 3.70 17.70
N SER A 173 8.81 3.84 18.77
CA SER A 173 8.12 5.09 19.09
C SER A 173 9.04 6.19 19.59
N HIS A 174 10.23 5.86 20.07
CA HIS A 174 11.21 6.83 20.61
C HIS A 174 12.26 7.27 19.58
N ILE A 175 12.48 6.49 18.53
CA ILE A 175 13.54 6.78 17.55
C ILE A 175 13.30 8.06 16.74
N PRO A 176 12.11 8.34 16.20
CA PRO A 176 11.91 9.61 15.52
C PRO A 176 11.54 10.70 16.52
N TYR A 177 12.41 11.67 16.71
CA TYR A 177 12.08 12.97 17.31
C TYR A 177 11.06 13.74 16.45
N SER A 178 9.99 13.06 16.03
CA SER A 178 8.93 13.70 15.25
C SER A 178 7.90 14.30 16.18
N TYR A 179 7.89 15.59 16.23
CA TYR A 179 6.97 16.38 17.02
C TYR A 179 5.85 16.91 16.14
N THR A 180 4.68 16.34 16.27
CA THR A 180 3.50 16.76 15.48
C THR A 180 2.41 17.29 16.39
N LYS A 181 2.07 18.57 16.25
CA LYS A 181 0.94 19.18 16.96
C LYS A 181 -0.40 18.62 16.45
N ILE A 182 -1.39 18.49 17.34
CA ILE A 182 -2.74 18.01 16.98
C ILE A 182 -3.35 18.82 15.84
N LYS A 183 -3.13 20.15 15.81
CA LYS A 183 -3.62 21.05 14.74
C LYS A 183 -3.02 20.69 13.38
N GLU A 184 -1.72 20.46 13.32
CA GLU A 184 -1.00 20.06 12.11
C GLU A 184 -1.47 18.69 11.62
N PHE A 185 -1.58 17.73 12.55
CA PHE A 185 -2.10 16.39 12.26
C PHE A 185 -3.53 16.42 11.67
N LYS A 186 -4.40 17.28 12.21
CA LYS A 186 -5.79 17.43 11.70
C LYS A 186 -5.86 18.08 10.33
N ASN A 187 -4.94 19.01 10.02
CA ASN A 187 -4.98 19.83 8.81
C ASN A 187 -4.09 19.31 7.68
N ARG A 188 -3.30 18.27 7.93
CA ARG A 188 -2.39 17.73 6.91
C ARG A 188 -3.14 17.17 5.69
N MET A 189 -2.47 17.25 4.55
CA MET A 189 -2.88 16.58 3.32
C MET A 189 -2.41 15.12 3.30
N PRO A 190 -2.99 14.25 2.45
CA PRO A 190 -2.43 12.93 2.18
C PRO A 190 -1.00 13.07 1.66
N ILE A 191 -0.10 12.23 2.14
CA ILE A 191 1.28 12.17 1.65
C ILE A 191 1.36 10.98 0.69
N PHE A 192 1.64 11.27 -0.56
CA PHE A 192 1.96 10.30 -1.60
C PHE A 192 3.48 10.27 -1.84
N VAL A 193 3.98 9.16 -2.38
CA VAL A 193 5.40 8.99 -2.72
C VAL A 193 5.83 9.89 -3.87
#